data_5a1111b0b66936be4eb3029eeef5a060
#
_entry.id   5a1111b0b66936be4eb3029eeef5a060
#
_cell.length_a   1.000
_cell.length_b   1.000
_cell.length_c   1.000
_cell.angle_alpha   90.00
_cell.angle_beta   90.00
_cell.angle_gamma   90.00
#
_symmetry.space_group_name_H-M   'P 1'
#
loop_
_entity.id
_entity.type
_entity.pdbx_description
1 polymer ?
#
loop_
_entity_poly.entity_id
_entity_poly.type
_entity_poly.pdbx_seq_one_letter_code
_entity_poly.pdbx_strand_id
1 'polypeptide(L)'
;ALSSAASDVYKRQDYEGIFKRLDLAVNDMGGLLDIEILRERYYADKVWKRSRKYEGVDSGKLSGAKGDTAKTFYIGSKNSPIYFCLYEKEKEQRNKGIQTDIKNRLEIRLKNEKAGQAVEELIFSRNPEQTIASLILTQIDFPVYILWDIFLDNVTTSLPFIMTPVAVNMDKTKRWLERQVMPSLLMIKEIEKQTGANYLEEIDRHTRLTEKQELKIKQMTTDIADMIEKDTAVPQGNDGIF
;
A
#
# COMPACT_ATOMS: atom_id res chain seq x y z
N ALA A 1 18.13 22.28 20.16
CA ALA A 1 17.62 22.23 18.76
C ALA A 1 16.65 21.07 18.51
N LEU A 2 16.63 20.05 19.39
CA LEU A 2 15.75 18.87 19.29
C LEU A 2 14.30 19.14 19.72
N SER A 3 14.07 20.15 20.54
CA SER A 3 12.74 20.48 21.05
C SER A 3 11.84 21.20 20.03
N SER A 4 12.42 21.90 19.03
CA SER A 4 11.61 22.69 18.09
C SER A 4 10.91 21.81 17.03
N ALA A 5 11.59 20.83 16.46
CA ALA A 5 11.00 19.97 15.44
C ALA A 5 9.92 19.04 16.01
N ALA A 6 10.14 18.45 17.18
CA ALA A 6 9.11 17.69 17.89
C ALA A 6 7.94 18.59 18.31
N SER A 7 8.21 19.79 18.82
CA SER A 7 7.20 20.79 19.16
C SER A 7 6.36 21.22 17.95
N ASP A 8 6.97 21.34 16.76
CA ASP A 8 6.26 21.71 15.54
C ASP A 8 5.40 20.59 14.98
N VAL A 9 5.78 19.33 15.20
CA VAL A 9 4.93 18.15 14.87
C VAL A 9 3.75 18.06 15.82
N TYR A 10 3.97 18.23 17.13
CA TYR A 10 2.88 18.28 18.10
C TYR A 10 1.95 19.47 17.87
N LYS A 11 2.48 20.65 17.55
CA LYS A 11 1.66 21.82 17.18
C LYS A 11 0.86 21.60 15.90
N ARG A 12 1.36 20.78 14.94
CA ARG A 12 0.60 20.42 13.72
C ARG A 12 -0.46 19.37 13.99
N GLN A 13 -0.31 18.51 15.00
CA GLN A 13 -1.38 17.63 15.46
C GLN A 13 -2.53 18.42 16.10
N ASP A 14 -2.24 19.49 16.80
CA ASP A 14 -3.25 20.43 17.34
C ASP A 14 -4.08 21.13 16.25
N TYR A 15 -3.58 21.18 15.00
CA TYR A 15 -4.30 21.71 13.84
C TYR A 15 -5.12 20.67 13.05
N GLU A 16 -5.33 19.46 13.59
CA GLU A 16 -6.06 18.37 12.91
C GLU A 16 -5.59 18.11 11.46
N GLY A 17 -4.33 18.42 11.16
CA GLY A 17 -3.72 18.23 9.86
C GLY A 17 -3.59 16.74 9.50
N ILE A 18 -4.27 16.29 8.44
CA ILE A 18 -4.16 14.91 7.94
C ILE A 18 -3.25 14.91 6.71
N PHE A 19 -2.22 14.08 6.72
CA PHE A 19 -1.40 13.84 5.55
C PHE A 19 -2.21 13.11 4.47
N LYS A 20 -2.54 13.81 3.39
CA LYS A 20 -3.32 13.22 2.29
C LYS A 20 -2.47 12.35 1.38
N ARG A 21 -1.21 12.71 1.21
CA ARG A 21 -0.27 12.02 0.33
C ARG A 21 1.17 12.27 0.76
N LEU A 22 2.00 11.23 0.64
CA LEU A 22 3.44 11.28 0.74
C LEU A 22 4.02 10.44 -0.40
N ASP A 23 4.94 11.00 -1.15
CA ASP A 23 5.68 10.29 -2.19
C ASP A 23 7.14 10.22 -1.76
N LEU A 24 7.65 9.01 -1.58
CA LEU A 24 9.05 8.72 -1.27
C LEU A 24 9.72 8.18 -2.53
N ALA A 25 10.86 8.73 -2.90
CA ALA A 25 11.54 8.37 -4.12
C ALA A 25 12.97 7.89 -3.87
N VAL A 26 13.35 6.79 -4.51
CA VAL A 26 14.73 6.30 -4.59
C VAL A 26 15.20 6.45 -6.03
N ASN A 27 16.31 7.14 -6.19
CA ASN A 27 16.95 7.35 -7.50
C ASN A 27 17.97 6.23 -7.75
N ASP A 28 17.85 5.61 -8.90
CA ASP A 28 18.81 4.65 -9.42
C ASP A 28 19.73 5.35 -10.44
N MET A 29 20.94 5.67 -9.98
CA MET A 29 21.96 6.33 -10.81
C MET A 29 22.72 5.31 -11.69
N GLY A 30 22.80 4.06 -11.23
CA GLY A 30 23.55 2.99 -11.87
C GLY A 30 22.80 2.22 -12.96
N GLY A 31 21.47 2.39 -13.05
CA GLY A 31 20.66 1.60 -13.98
C GLY A 31 20.40 0.16 -13.50
N LEU A 32 20.37 -0.05 -12.18
CA LEU A 32 20.12 -1.34 -11.55
C LEU A 32 18.67 -1.80 -11.73
N LEU A 33 17.73 -0.85 -11.80
CA LEU A 33 16.30 -1.11 -11.99
C LEU A 33 15.97 -1.18 -13.48
N ASP A 34 16.16 -2.33 -14.12
CA ASP A 34 15.63 -2.54 -15.47
C ASP A 34 14.10 -2.74 -15.40
N ILE A 35 13.37 -1.71 -15.85
CA ILE A 35 11.91 -1.68 -15.76
C ILE A 35 11.25 -2.80 -16.56
N GLU A 36 11.84 -3.20 -17.71
CA GLU A 36 11.31 -4.30 -18.51
C GLU A 36 11.51 -5.64 -17.83
N ILE A 37 12.70 -5.92 -17.34
CA ILE A 37 13.00 -7.17 -16.62
C ILE A 37 12.13 -7.29 -15.37
N LEU A 38 11.93 -6.20 -14.62
CA LEU A 38 11.06 -6.19 -13.44
C LEU A 38 9.58 -6.48 -13.82
N ARG A 39 9.11 -5.91 -14.95
CA ARG A 39 7.77 -6.20 -15.50
C ARG A 39 7.62 -7.67 -15.87
N GLU A 40 8.58 -8.20 -16.63
CA GLU A 40 8.56 -9.61 -17.04
C GLU A 40 8.56 -10.57 -15.85
N ARG A 41 9.40 -10.30 -14.85
CA ARG A 41 9.41 -11.10 -13.61
C ARG A 41 8.09 -11.04 -12.87
N TYR A 42 7.49 -9.85 -12.82
CA TYR A 42 6.20 -9.67 -12.18
C TYR A 42 5.10 -10.44 -12.91
N TYR A 43 5.07 -10.41 -14.23
CA TYR A 43 4.11 -11.15 -15.06
C TYR A 43 4.31 -12.66 -14.97
N ALA A 44 5.56 -13.11 -14.85
CA ALA A 44 5.90 -14.51 -14.67
C ALA A 44 5.69 -15.02 -13.23
N ASP A 45 5.13 -14.21 -12.34
CA ASP A 45 4.94 -14.52 -10.90
C ASP A 45 6.22 -14.86 -10.13
N LYS A 46 7.38 -14.38 -10.64
CA LYS A 46 8.71 -14.53 -10.03
C LYS A 46 9.03 -13.37 -9.09
N VAL A 47 8.07 -13.01 -8.24
CA VAL A 47 8.14 -11.88 -7.32
C VAL A 47 7.27 -12.16 -6.10
N TRP A 48 7.81 -11.85 -4.91
CA TRP A 48 6.95 -11.75 -3.76
C TRP A 48 6.23 -10.40 -3.77
N LYS A 49 4.92 -10.39 -3.64
CA LYS A 49 4.11 -9.17 -3.76
C LYS A 49 2.85 -9.25 -2.90
N ARG A 50 2.54 -8.13 -2.28
CA ARG A 50 1.29 -7.95 -1.52
C ARG A 50 0.11 -7.54 -2.40
N SER A 51 0.38 -6.85 -3.51
CA SER A 51 -0.64 -6.43 -4.47
C SER A 51 -0.58 -7.31 -5.72
N ARG A 52 -1.75 -7.72 -6.21
CA ARG A 52 -1.89 -8.42 -7.50
C ARG A 52 -2.21 -7.48 -8.66
N LYS A 53 -2.53 -6.21 -8.36
CA LYS A 53 -2.83 -5.21 -9.39
C LYS A 53 -1.55 -4.56 -9.89
N TYR A 54 -1.48 -4.35 -11.19
CA TYR A 54 -0.36 -3.69 -11.85
C TYR A 54 -0.84 -2.96 -13.12
N GLU A 55 -0.03 -2.05 -13.62
CA GLU A 55 -0.24 -1.34 -14.90
C GLU A 55 1.12 -1.02 -15.51
N GLY A 56 1.37 -1.46 -16.74
CA GLY A 56 2.53 -1.07 -17.54
C GLY A 56 2.15 0.03 -18.52
N VAL A 57 2.94 1.09 -18.60
CA VAL A 57 2.73 2.20 -19.53
C VAL A 57 4.03 2.47 -20.29
N ASP A 58 3.95 2.49 -21.61
CA ASP A 58 5.04 2.86 -22.49
C ASP A 58 4.69 4.19 -23.15
N SER A 59 5.48 5.22 -22.87
CA SER A 59 5.22 6.59 -23.33
C SER A 59 6.31 7.04 -24.29
N GLY A 60 5.95 7.46 -25.50
CA GLY A 60 6.87 7.96 -26.52
C GLY A 60 6.20 8.97 -27.45
N LYS A 61 7.00 9.62 -28.29
CA LYS A 61 6.50 10.49 -29.35
C LYS A 61 6.42 9.69 -30.65
N LEU A 62 5.33 9.86 -31.42
CA LEU A 62 5.12 9.22 -32.73
C LEU A 62 6.23 9.51 -33.76
N SER A 63 6.95 10.62 -33.59
CA SER A 63 8.07 11.05 -34.43
C SER A 63 9.45 10.65 -33.91
N GLY A 64 9.53 9.89 -32.80
CA GLY A 64 10.78 9.44 -32.20
C GLY A 64 11.35 8.19 -32.88
N ALA A 65 12.67 7.99 -32.78
CA ALA A 65 13.30 6.73 -33.19
C ALA A 65 12.73 5.55 -32.38
N LYS A 66 12.63 4.38 -33.00
CA LYS A 66 12.31 3.14 -32.30
C LYS A 66 13.30 2.97 -31.13
N GLY A 67 12.83 3.05 -29.89
CA GLY A 67 13.66 2.94 -28.69
C GLY A 67 13.58 4.13 -27.72
N ASP A 68 12.94 5.22 -28.11
CA ASP A 68 12.81 6.45 -27.29
C ASP A 68 11.54 6.44 -26.39
N THR A 69 10.95 5.27 -26.24
CA THR A 69 9.77 5.08 -25.39
C THR A 69 10.19 4.95 -23.93
N ALA A 70 9.71 5.84 -23.08
CA ALA A 70 9.91 5.76 -21.63
C ALA A 70 8.94 4.74 -21.02
N LYS A 71 9.48 3.80 -20.28
CA LYS A 71 8.69 2.75 -19.62
C LYS A 71 8.35 3.15 -18.19
N THR A 72 7.11 2.89 -17.81
CA THR A 72 6.62 3.06 -16.43
C THR A 72 5.89 1.79 -16.01
N PHE A 73 6.14 1.35 -14.79
CA PHE A 73 5.49 0.19 -14.21
C PHE A 73 4.89 0.55 -12.85
N TYR A 74 3.58 0.43 -12.74
CA TYR A 74 2.85 0.61 -11.50
C TYR A 74 2.57 -0.75 -10.87
N ILE A 75 2.86 -0.88 -9.57
CA ILE A 75 2.54 -2.05 -8.77
C ILE A 75 1.58 -1.62 -7.67
N GLY A 76 0.40 -2.20 -7.67
CA GLY A 76 -0.73 -1.77 -6.86
C GLY A 76 -1.69 -0.88 -7.64
N SER A 77 -2.85 -0.64 -7.06
CA SER A 77 -3.86 0.27 -7.62
C SER A 77 -3.54 1.71 -7.24
N LYS A 78 -3.69 2.64 -8.17
CA LYS A 78 -3.62 4.10 -7.91
C LYS A 78 -4.62 4.56 -6.84
N ASN A 79 -5.67 3.75 -6.55
CA ASN A 79 -6.65 4.01 -5.49
C ASN A 79 -6.28 3.35 -4.15
N SER A 80 -5.23 2.52 -4.12
CA SER A 80 -4.76 1.89 -2.89
C SER A 80 -4.06 2.90 -1.97
N PRO A 81 -4.06 2.65 -0.65
CA PRO A 81 -3.31 3.47 0.30
C PRO A 81 -1.79 3.46 0.06
N ILE A 82 -1.28 2.41 -0.56
CA ILE A 82 0.12 2.26 -0.96
C ILE A 82 0.16 1.69 -2.38
N TYR A 83 0.99 2.28 -3.24
CA TYR A 83 1.34 1.72 -4.54
C TYR A 83 2.70 2.24 -4.99
N PHE A 84 3.33 1.51 -5.91
CA PHE A 84 4.66 1.82 -6.43
C PHE A 84 4.58 2.32 -7.87
N CYS A 85 5.56 3.14 -8.22
CA CYS A 85 5.77 3.61 -9.58
C CYS A 85 7.27 3.50 -9.89
N LEU A 86 7.63 2.57 -10.77
CA LEU A 86 8.99 2.37 -11.27
C LEU A 86 9.04 2.92 -12.69
N TYR A 87 10.03 3.76 -13.01
CA TYR A 87 10.09 4.34 -14.35
C TYR A 87 11.48 4.80 -14.75
N GLU A 88 11.70 4.85 -16.09
CA GLU A 88 12.93 5.32 -16.71
C GLU A 88 13.01 6.86 -16.63
N LYS A 89 13.61 7.35 -15.54
CA LYS A 89 13.68 8.79 -15.23
C LYS A 89 14.47 9.58 -16.28
N GLU A 90 15.57 9.03 -16.75
CA GLU A 90 16.39 9.67 -17.80
C GLU A 90 15.57 9.93 -19.07
N LYS A 91 14.81 8.92 -19.53
CA LYS A 91 13.99 9.05 -20.74
C LYS A 91 12.80 10.01 -20.52
N GLU A 92 12.17 9.93 -19.35
CA GLU A 92 11.10 10.87 -18.98
C GLU A 92 11.57 12.32 -19.02
N GLN A 93 12.75 12.59 -18.46
CA GLN A 93 13.34 13.94 -18.45
C GLN A 93 13.83 14.38 -19.84
N ARG A 94 14.45 13.48 -20.59
CA ARG A 94 14.87 13.73 -21.98
C ARG A 94 13.68 14.15 -22.87
N ASN A 95 12.53 13.51 -22.70
CA ASN A 95 11.31 13.87 -23.43
C ASN A 95 10.80 15.29 -23.08
N LYS A 96 11.20 15.82 -21.92
CA LYS A 96 10.93 17.20 -21.46
C LYS A 96 12.05 18.17 -21.82
N GLY A 97 13.13 17.73 -22.46
CA GLY A 97 14.31 18.54 -22.75
C GLY A 97 15.22 18.80 -21.55
N ILE A 98 15.09 18.01 -20.49
CA ILE A 98 15.87 18.12 -19.26
C ILE A 98 16.93 17.04 -19.20
N GLN A 99 18.18 17.39 -18.92
CA GLN A 99 19.26 16.44 -18.65
C GLN A 99 19.23 16.00 -17.19
N THR A 100 19.51 14.73 -16.95
CA THR A 100 19.62 14.13 -15.60
C THR A 100 20.53 12.92 -15.62
N ASP A 101 21.25 12.69 -14.53
CA ASP A 101 22.07 11.49 -14.32
C ASP A 101 21.26 10.32 -13.72
N ILE A 102 20.01 10.57 -13.35
CA ILE A 102 19.13 9.54 -12.79
C ILE A 102 18.63 8.65 -13.92
N LYS A 103 19.06 7.39 -13.95
CA LYS A 103 18.63 6.40 -14.93
C LYS A 103 17.18 5.99 -14.73
N ASN A 104 16.89 5.46 -13.55
CA ASN A 104 15.57 5.00 -13.18
C ASN A 104 15.16 5.58 -11.82
N ARG A 105 13.87 5.48 -11.49
CA ARG A 105 13.35 5.87 -10.20
C ARG A 105 12.28 4.92 -9.73
N LEU A 106 12.35 4.56 -8.45
CA LEU A 106 11.27 3.91 -7.72
C LEU A 106 10.60 4.93 -6.81
N GLU A 107 9.30 5.09 -6.92
CA GLU A 107 8.49 5.91 -6.03
C GLU A 107 7.50 5.05 -5.25
N ILE A 108 7.45 5.26 -3.94
CA ILE A 108 6.41 4.72 -3.06
C ILE A 108 5.42 5.84 -2.82
N ARG A 109 4.17 5.62 -3.21
CA ARG A 109 3.11 6.60 -3.06
C ARG A 109 2.14 6.16 -1.98
N LEU A 110 2.12 6.93 -0.90
CA LEU A 110 1.33 6.65 0.30
C LEU A 110 0.20 7.66 0.41
N LYS A 111 -0.96 7.21 0.91
CA LYS A 111 -2.16 8.06 1.03
C LYS A 111 -2.77 7.95 2.42
N ASN A 112 -3.35 9.06 2.87
CA ASN A 112 -4.11 9.17 4.11
C ASN A 112 -3.32 8.61 5.32
N GLU A 113 -3.88 7.68 6.07
CA GLU A 113 -3.28 7.11 7.29
C GLU A 113 -1.90 6.49 7.03
N LYS A 114 -1.67 5.89 5.84
CA LYS A 114 -0.36 5.34 5.49
C LYS A 114 0.69 6.44 5.25
N ALA A 115 0.27 7.59 4.74
CA ALA A 115 1.15 8.75 4.63
C ALA A 115 1.51 9.28 6.02
N GLY A 116 0.55 9.38 6.94
CA GLY A 116 0.78 9.77 8.33
C GLY A 116 1.78 8.85 9.04
N GLN A 117 1.54 7.53 9.01
CA GLN A 117 2.44 6.53 9.62
C GLN A 117 3.88 6.64 9.09
N ALA A 118 4.04 6.83 7.78
CA ALA A 118 5.37 6.97 7.19
C ALA A 118 6.05 8.29 7.59
N VAL A 119 5.31 9.39 7.71
CA VAL A 119 5.84 10.66 8.19
C VAL A 119 6.30 10.54 9.65
N GLU A 120 5.48 9.93 10.51
CA GLU A 120 5.84 9.66 11.90
C GLU A 120 7.14 8.86 11.98
N GLU A 121 7.24 7.77 11.22
CA GLU A 121 8.46 6.96 11.19
C GLU A 121 9.68 7.74 10.70
N LEU A 122 9.55 8.51 9.63
CA LEU A 122 10.64 9.36 9.12
C LEU A 122 11.15 10.38 10.15
N ILE A 123 10.25 10.88 10.98
CA ILE A 123 10.61 11.83 12.04
C ILE A 123 11.29 11.11 13.21
N PHE A 124 10.75 9.95 13.62
CA PHE A 124 11.26 9.20 14.79
C PHE A 124 12.57 8.47 14.49
N SER A 125 12.64 7.74 13.39
CA SER A 125 13.84 6.96 13.02
C SER A 125 15.01 7.85 12.61
N ARG A 126 14.73 9.03 12.03
CA ARG A 126 15.71 9.94 11.39
C ARG A 126 16.57 9.25 10.32
N ASN A 127 16.10 8.12 9.84
CA ASN A 127 16.76 7.33 8.81
C ASN A 127 15.79 7.09 7.65
N PRO A 128 15.71 8.02 6.68
CA PRO A 128 14.78 7.91 5.57
C PRO A 128 15.08 6.70 4.66
N GLU A 129 16.35 6.35 4.51
CA GLU A 129 16.77 5.19 3.71
C GLU A 129 16.19 3.90 4.28
N GLN A 130 16.33 3.70 5.59
CA GLN A 130 15.78 2.55 6.29
C GLN A 130 14.26 2.48 6.18
N THR A 131 13.59 3.59 6.39
CA THR A 131 12.12 3.65 6.29
C THR A 131 11.66 3.28 4.89
N ILE A 132 12.31 3.81 3.85
CA ILE A 132 11.97 3.54 2.45
C ILE A 132 12.20 2.07 2.12
N ALA A 133 13.33 1.50 2.48
CA ALA A 133 13.65 0.11 2.21
C ALA A 133 12.70 -0.85 2.93
N SER A 134 12.36 -0.57 4.17
CA SER A 134 11.36 -1.34 4.93
C SER A 134 10.00 -1.32 4.25
N LEU A 135 9.58 -0.14 3.75
CA LEU A 135 8.35 -0.01 2.97
C LEU A 135 8.39 -0.83 1.69
N ILE A 136 9.51 -0.85 0.98
CA ILE A 136 9.69 -1.68 -0.21
C ILE A 136 9.54 -3.15 0.16
N LEU A 137 10.39 -3.67 1.05
CA LEU A 137 10.46 -5.08 1.41
C LEU A 137 9.17 -5.64 2.01
N THR A 138 8.38 -4.80 2.69
CA THR A 138 7.07 -5.23 3.22
C THR A 138 5.96 -5.30 2.17
N GLN A 139 6.19 -4.86 0.94
CA GLN A 139 5.19 -4.80 -0.11
C GLN A 139 5.58 -5.57 -1.37
N ILE A 140 6.87 -5.60 -1.72
CA ILE A 140 7.38 -6.23 -2.93
C ILE A 140 8.84 -6.64 -2.75
N ASP A 141 9.18 -7.79 -3.32
CA ASP A 141 10.54 -8.29 -3.43
C ASP A 141 10.71 -9.06 -4.74
N PHE A 142 11.87 -8.94 -5.38
CA PHE A 142 12.24 -9.68 -6.59
C PHE A 142 13.35 -10.69 -6.28
N PRO A 143 13.04 -11.84 -5.68
CA PRO A 143 14.02 -12.81 -5.27
C PRO A 143 14.81 -13.34 -6.48
N VAL A 144 16.08 -13.69 -6.25
CA VAL A 144 16.99 -14.20 -7.30
C VAL A 144 17.19 -13.20 -8.46
N TYR A 145 17.16 -11.92 -8.16
CA TYR A 145 17.52 -10.87 -9.11
C TYR A 145 18.62 -9.98 -8.49
N ILE A 146 19.86 -10.30 -8.80
CA ILE A 146 21.05 -9.71 -8.17
C ILE A 146 21.09 -8.17 -8.23
N LEU A 147 20.59 -7.56 -9.32
CA LEU A 147 20.55 -6.10 -9.43
C LEU A 147 19.53 -5.46 -8.49
N TRP A 148 18.45 -6.17 -8.15
CA TRP A 148 17.50 -5.75 -7.14
C TRP A 148 18.12 -5.81 -5.74
N ASP A 149 18.84 -6.88 -5.45
CA ASP A 149 19.52 -7.04 -4.17
C ASP A 149 20.56 -5.93 -3.98
N ILE A 150 21.40 -5.65 -5.00
CA ILE A 150 22.37 -4.54 -4.98
C ILE A 150 21.66 -3.18 -4.82
N PHE A 151 20.53 -2.96 -5.51
CA PHE A 151 19.75 -1.74 -5.36
C PHE A 151 19.24 -1.57 -3.93
N LEU A 152 18.73 -2.63 -3.31
CA LEU A 152 18.27 -2.61 -1.94
C LEU A 152 19.42 -2.41 -0.94
N ASP A 153 20.55 -3.07 -1.14
CA ASP A 153 21.73 -2.92 -0.26
C ASP A 153 22.24 -1.48 -0.23
N ASN A 154 22.13 -0.75 -1.33
CA ASN A 154 22.41 0.68 -1.37
C ASN A 154 21.40 1.53 -0.56
N VAL A 155 20.26 0.94 -0.19
CA VAL A 155 19.19 1.62 0.55
C VAL A 155 19.12 1.18 2.02
N THR A 156 19.71 0.01 2.39
CA THR A 156 19.51 -0.55 3.74
C THR A 156 20.75 -1.04 4.46
N THR A 157 20.69 -0.93 5.79
CA THR A 157 21.44 -1.76 6.75
C THR A 157 20.67 -2.08 8.03
N SER A 158 19.34 -2.04 8.10
CA SER A 158 18.66 -2.19 9.40
C SER A 158 17.27 -2.79 9.35
N LEU A 159 16.67 -3.02 10.53
CA LEU A 159 15.43 -3.74 10.76
C LEU A 159 14.22 -3.16 10.01
N PRO A 160 13.33 -4.01 9.47
CA PRO A 160 12.17 -3.56 8.71
C PRO A 160 11.15 -2.82 9.59
N PHE A 161 10.71 -1.66 9.15
CA PHE A 161 9.54 -0.97 9.68
C PHE A 161 8.27 -1.60 9.12
N ILE A 162 7.45 -2.17 9.97
CA ILE A 162 6.16 -2.75 9.59
C ILE A 162 5.07 -1.74 9.92
N MET A 163 4.41 -1.23 8.89
CA MET A 163 3.24 -0.38 9.08
C MET A 163 2.11 -1.15 9.77
N THR A 164 1.58 -0.57 10.83
CA THR A 164 0.38 -1.12 11.48
C THR A 164 -0.78 -1.20 10.49
N PRO A 165 -1.56 -2.28 10.51
CA PRO A 165 -2.80 -2.32 9.76
C PRO A 165 -3.68 -1.13 10.14
N VAL A 166 -4.35 -0.55 9.17
CA VAL A 166 -5.33 0.51 9.43
C VAL A 166 -6.46 -0.11 10.25
N ALA A 167 -6.70 0.43 11.42
CA ALA A 167 -7.81 -0.01 12.26
C ALA A 167 -9.13 0.07 11.48
N VAL A 168 -9.97 -0.94 11.63
CA VAL A 168 -11.28 -0.99 10.97
C VAL A 168 -12.16 0.10 11.58
N ASN A 169 -12.33 1.19 10.86
CA ASN A 169 -13.20 2.29 11.29
C ASN A 169 -14.60 2.08 10.72
N MET A 170 -15.57 1.83 11.61
CA MET A 170 -16.97 1.64 11.25
C MET A 170 -17.73 2.93 10.97
N ASP A 171 -17.17 4.10 11.28
CA ASP A 171 -17.88 5.38 11.10
C ASP A 171 -18.18 5.69 9.63
N LYS A 172 -17.28 5.29 8.73
CA LYS A 172 -17.53 5.40 7.27
C LYS A 172 -18.68 4.48 6.85
N THR A 173 -18.70 3.26 7.37
CA THR A 173 -19.75 2.27 7.09
C THR A 173 -21.09 2.72 7.67
N LYS A 174 -21.11 3.23 8.92
CA LYS A 174 -22.31 3.79 9.55
C LYS A 174 -22.89 4.96 8.74
N ARG A 175 -22.05 5.96 8.37
CA ARG A 175 -22.48 7.11 7.55
C ARG A 175 -23.00 6.69 6.18
N TRP A 176 -22.40 5.68 5.57
CA TRP A 176 -22.89 5.14 4.30
C TRP A 176 -24.23 4.43 4.48
N LEU A 177 -24.39 3.60 5.53
CA LEU A 177 -25.67 2.98 5.85
C LEU A 177 -26.76 4.00 6.08
N GLU A 178 -26.50 5.02 6.90
CA GLU A 178 -27.47 6.08 7.19
C GLU A 178 -27.94 6.84 5.95
N ARG A 179 -27.01 7.16 5.04
CA ARG A 179 -27.32 8.01 3.88
C ARG A 179 -27.82 7.27 2.65
N GLN A 180 -27.34 6.05 2.42
CA GLN A 180 -27.57 5.32 1.18
C GLN A 180 -28.49 4.11 1.35
N VAL A 181 -28.41 3.42 2.48
CA VAL A 181 -29.10 2.14 2.67
C VAL A 181 -30.38 2.32 3.49
N MET A 182 -30.31 3.02 4.62
CA MET A 182 -31.43 3.17 5.54
C MET A 182 -32.69 3.79 4.92
N PRO A 183 -32.64 4.81 4.05
CA PRO A 183 -33.81 5.32 3.39
C PRO A 183 -34.57 4.27 2.55
N SER A 184 -33.82 3.43 1.82
CA SER A 184 -34.38 2.33 1.03
C SER A 184 -34.95 1.22 1.92
N LEU A 185 -34.27 0.87 3.01
CA LEU A 185 -34.77 -0.11 3.96
C LEU A 185 -36.04 0.36 4.66
N LEU A 186 -36.12 1.63 5.03
CA LEU A 186 -37.34 2.20 5.63
C LEU A 186 -38.52 2.18 4.63
N MET A 187 -38.27 2.50 3.37
CA MET A 187 -39.27 2.40 2.31
C MET A 187 -39.80 0.95 2.16
N ILE A 188 -38.90 -0.04 2.12
CA ILE A 188 -39.27 -1.46 2.03
C ILE A 188 -40.10 -1.88 3.24
N LYS A 189 -39.68 -1.52 4.44
CA LYS A 189 -40.41 -1.82 5.68
C LYS A 189 -41.85 -1.24 5.67
N GLU A 190 -41.99 -0.03 5.17
CA GLU A 190 -43.32 0.58 5.09
C GLU A 190 -44.20 -0.11 4.05
N ILE A 191 -43.63 -0.53 2.92
CA ILE A 191 -44.34 -1.33 1.90
C ILE A 191 -44.75 -2.68 2.49
N GLU A 192 -43.86 -3.40 3.18
CA GLU A 192 -44.17 -4.68 3.83
C GLU A 192 -45.34 -4.55 4.82
N LYS A 193 -45.34 -3.48 5.62
CA LYS A 193 -46.38 -3.21 6.59
C LYS A 193 -47.76 -3.00 5.90
N GLN A 194 -47.76 -2.38 4.73
CA GLN A 194 -49.02 -2.10 3.99
C GLN A 194 -49.49 -3.28 3.14
N THR A 195 -48.56 -4.09 2.63
CA THR A 195 -48.85 -5.17 1.67
C THR A 195 -48.83 -6.56 2.27
N GLY A 196 -48.22 -6.75 3.45
CA GLY A 196 -47.95 -8.07 4.04
C GLY A 196 -46.87 -8.86 3.35
N ALA A 197 -46.07 -8.26 2.46
CA ALA A 197 -44.94 -8.89 1.79
C ALA A 197 -43.75 -9.04 2.74
N ASN A 198 -42.78 -9.93 2.42
CA ASN A 198 -41.63 -10.24 3.23
C ASN A 198 -40.30 -10.08 2.44
N TYR A 199 -40.11 -8.90 1.81
CA TYR A 199 -38.99 -8.60 0.95
C TYR A 199 -37.65 -8.62 1.71
N LEU A 200 -37.62 -8.12 2.95
CA LEU A 200 -36.39 -8.09 3.74
C LEU A 200 -35.91 -9.50 4.13
N GLU A 201 -36.85 -10.38 4.46
CA GLU A 201 -36.52 -11.77 4.75
C GLU A 201 -36.00 -12.51 3.49
N GLU A 202 -36.56 -12.22 2.34
CA GLU A 202 -36.10 -12.75 1.05
C GLU A 202 -34.68 -12.30 0.73
N ILE A 203 -34.38 -11.01 0.90
CA ILE A 203 -33.05 -10.42 0.71
C ILE A 203 -32.06 -11.07 1.69
N ASP A 204 -32.41 -11.24 2.96
CA ASP A 204 -31.54 -11.83 3.99
C ASP A 204 -31.17 -13.27 3.65
N ARG A 205 -32.14 -14.07 3.19
CA ARG A 205 -31.88 -15.48 2.79
C ARG A 205 -30.83 -15.62 1.68
N HIS A 206 -30.77 -14.65 0.77
CA HIS A 206 -29.86 -14.65 -0.38
C HIS A 206 -28.55 -13.90 -0.13
N THR A 207 -28.46 -13.13 0.94
CA THR A 207 -27.28 -12.34 1.27
C THR A 207 -26.27 -13.19 2.04
N ARG A 208 -25.00 -13.10 1.66
CA ARG A 208 -23.88 -13.72 2.35
C ARG A 208 -22.78 -12.70 2.58
N LEU A 209 -22.06 -12.87 3.67
CA LEU A 209 -20.85 -12.09 3.92
C LEU A 209 -19.77 -12.45 2.89
N THR A 210 -19.05 -11.46 2.46
CA THR A 210 -17.83 -11.67 1.68
C THR A 210 -16.67 -11.97 2.63
N GLU A 211 -15.64 -12.73 2.18
CA GLU A 211 -14.43 -13.01 2.95
C GLU A 211 -13.82 -11.73 3.58
N LYS A 212 -13.88 -10.61 2.85
CA LYS A 212 -13.41 -9.32 3.35
C LYS A 212 -14.25 -8.77 4.51
N GLN A 213 -15.55 -9.02 4.52
CA GLN A 213 -16.45 -8.63 5.62
C GLN A 213 -16.25 -9.53 6.84
N GLU A 214 -16.09 -10.83 6.63
CA GLU A 214 -15.76 -11.78 7.70
C GLU A 214 -14.44 -11.45 8.37
N LEU A 215 -13.41 -11.12 7.58
CA LEU A 215 -12.11 -10.69 8.10
C LEU A 215 -12.25 -9.40 8.95
N LYS A 216 -13.07 -8.44 8.50
CA LYS A 216 -13.34 -7.23 9.27
C LYS A 216 -14.03 -7.51 10.59
N ILE A 217 -15.02 -8.40 10.59
CA ILE A 217 -15.72 -8.82 11.81
C ILE A 217 -14.70 -9.41 12.79
N LYS A 218 -13.89 -10.37 12.31
CA LYS A 218 -12.85 -10.99 13.13
C LYS A 218 -11.87 -9.97 13.73
N GLN A 219 -11.42 -8.99 12.93
CA GLN A 219 -10.53 -7.93 13.41
C GLN A 219 -11.17 -7.03 14.48
N MET A 220 -12.48 -6.85 14.45
CA MET A 220 -13.19 -6.00 15.43
C MET A 220 -13.67 -6.74 16.67
N THR A 221 -13.79 -8.07 16.60
CA THR A 221 -14.31 -8.90 17.69
C THR A 221 -13.22 -9.67 18.43
N THR A 222 -12.01 -9.77 17.87
CA THR A 222 -10.88 -10.42 18.53
C THR A 222 -10.17 -9.39 19.41
N ASP A 223 -10.02 -9.69 20.68
CA ASP A 223 -9.28 -8.84 21.62
C ASP A 223 -7.78 -8.87 21.26
N ILE A 224 -7.11 -7.73 21.41
CA ILE A 224 -5.69 -7.59 21.10
C ILE A 224 -4.83 -8.58 21.90
N ALA A 225 -5.24 -8.90 23.13
CA ALA A 225 -4.61 -9.90 23.98
C ALA A 225 -4.60 -11.31 23.34
N ASP A 226 -5.72 -11.73 22.74
CA ASP A 226 -5.84 -13.04 22.07
C ASP A 226 -5.02 -13.12 20.78
N MET A 227 -4.72 -12.00 20.14
CA MET A 227 -3.85 -11.95 18.96
C MET A 227 -2.38 -12.13 19.32
N ILE A 228 -1.94 -11.54 20.42
CA ILE A 228 -0.55 -11.63 20.89
C ILE A 228 -0.24 -13.06 21.38
N GLU A 229 -1.18 -13.71 22.06
CA GLU A 229 -0.99 -15.07 22.57
C GLU A 229 -0.84 -16.11 21.45
N LYS A 230 -1.51 -15.92 20.32
CA LYS A 230 -1.41 -16.82 19.16
C LYS A 230 -0.12 -16.67 18.37
N ASP A 231 0.45 -15.46 18.31
CA ASP A 231 1.72 -15.22 17.61
C ASP A 231 2.94 -15.61 18.47
N THR A 232 2.79 -15.73 19.78
CA THR A 232 3.86 -16.15 20.70
C THR A 232 3.89 -17.65 20.97
N ALA A 233 2.91 -18.43 20.51
CA ALA A 233 2.93 -19.88 20.55
C ALA A 233 3.91 -20.44 19.52
N VAL A 234 5.19 -20.48 19.86
CA VAL A 234 6.21 -21.25 19.14
C VAL A 234 5.81 -22.71 19.12
N PRO A 235 5.78 -23.40 17.99
CA PRO A 235 5.54 -24.82 17.97
C PRO A 235 6.68 -25.49 18.76
N GLN A 236 6.33 -26.11 19.87
CA GLN A 236 7.28 -26.97 20.60
C GLN A 236 7.69 -28.08 19.64
N GLY A 237 8.95 -28.04 19.24
CA GLY A 237 9.57 -29.08 18.45
C GLY A 237 9.37 -30.42 19.14
N ASN A 238 8.86 -31.37 18.38
CA ASN A 238 8.74 -32.75 18.78
C ASN A 238 10.15 -33.35 18.81
N ASP A 239 10.84 -33.26 19.95
CA ASP A 239 12.02 -34.05 20.24
C ASP A 239 11.59 -35.49 20.46
N GLY A 240 11.57 -36.26 19.43
CA GLY A 240 11.32 -37.69 19.41
C GLY A 240 12.45 -38.39 18.68
N ILE A 241 13.49 -38.69 19.42
CA ILE A 241 14.20 -39.96 19.55
C ILE A 241 14.02 -40.93 18.34
N PHE A 242 15.03 -41.08 17.55
CA PHE A 242 15.93 -42.23 17.31
C PHE A 242 16.85 -41.90 16.15
#